data_88c8b3a66e7850f4bc3338f9beec5a93
#
_entry.id   88c8b3a66e7850f4bc3338f9beec5a93
#
_cell.length_a   1.000
_cell.length_b   1.000
_cell.length_c   1.000
_cell.angle_alpha   90.00
_cell.angle_beta   90.00
_cell.angle_gamma   90.00
#
_symmetry.space_group_name_H-M   'P 1'
#
loop_
_entity.id
_entity.type
_entity.pdbx_description
1 polymer ?
#
loop_
_entity_poly.entity_id
_entity_poly.type
_entity_poly.pdbx_seq_one_letter_code
_entity_poly.pdbx_strand_id
1 'polypeptide(L)'
;MARDLKELAITANGLKFENPFVIGSGPPSTNRATIAKAFREGWGGVVAKTISLEGSAVKNVAPRYGKLYARESREVIGFQNIELISDRPLNDWLKDFEAVKKEYPGKILIASLMEACDKAAWQKLTRLVCQTGVDALELNFSCPHGMPEKKMGSAMGQCPEVVKEVTHWVKEVSSVPVWAKMTPN
;
A
#
# COMPACT_ATOMS: atom_id res chain seq x y z
N MET A 1 -12.36 -30.34 11.69
CA MET A 1 -13.50 -29.40 11.55
C MET A 1 -12.94 -28.08 11.06
N ALA A 2 -13.27 -27.66 9.84
CA ALA A 2 -12.96 -26.31 9.39
C ALA A 2 -13.82 -25.36 10.23
N ARG A 3 -13.21 -24.47 11.04
CA ARG A 3 -13.93 -23.42 11.76
C ARG A 3 -14.62 -22.54 10.72
N ASP A 4 -15.88 -22.23 10.93
CA ASP A 4 -16.64 -21.32 10.08
C ASP A 4 -16.02 -19.92 10.21
N LEU A 5 -15.24 -19.52 9.19
CA LEU A 5 -14.55 -18.22 9.15
C LEU A 5 -15.52 -17.03 9.11
N LYS A 6 -16.83 -17.28 8.92
CA LYS A 6 -17.87 -16.22 8.97
C LYS A 6 -17.94 -15.52 10.32
N GLU A 7 -17.53 -16.17 11.40
CA GLU A 7 -17.47 -15.54 12.74
C GLU A 7 -16.42 -14.42 12.83
N LEU A 8 -15.47 -14.36 11.89
CA LEU A 8 -14.43 -13.33 11.85
C LEU A 8 -14.72 -12.17 10.90
N ALA A 9 -15.88 -12.21 10.22
CA ALA A 9 -16.25 -11.16 9.28
C ALA A 9 -16.45 -9.81 10.00
N ILE A 10 -15.89 -8.75 9.41
CA ILE A 10 -16.01 -7.39 9.96
C ILE A 10 -16.37 -6.39 8.86
N THR A 11 -16.88 -5.24 9.29
CA THR A 11 -17.08 -4.08 8.42
C THR A 11 -16.22 -2.92 8.90
N ALA A 12 -15.40 -2.36 8.02
CA ALA A 12 -14.58 -1.19 8.29
C ALA A 12 -14.72 -0.19 7.12
N ASN A 13 -15.03 1.08 7.43
CA ASN A 13 -15.28 2.13 6.44
C ASN A 13 -16.26 1.74 5.30
N GLY A 14 -17.30 0.98 5.64
CA GLY A 14 -18.28 0.48 4.66
C GLY A 14 -17.81 -0.75 3.85
N LEU A 15 -16.58 -1.19 4.00
CA LEU A 15 -16.04 -2.37 3.33
C LEU A 15 -16.27 -3.61 4.20
N LYS A 16 -16.77 -4.67 3.59
CA LYS A 16 -17.05 -5.95 4.25
C LYS A 16 -15.88 -6.91 4.03
N PHE A 17 -15.16 -7.23 5.10
CA PHE A 17 -14.03 -8.17 5.08
C PHE A 17 -14.52 -9.54 5.59
N GLU A 18 -14.06 -10.62 4.94
CA GLU A 18 -14.32 -11.99 5.40
C GLU A 18 -13.66 -12.28 6.76
N ASN A 19 -12.58 -11.57 7.08
CA ASN A 19 -11.87 -11.60 8.35
C ASN A 19 -11.02 -10.33 8.49
N PRO A 20 -10.55 -9.97 9.71
CA PRO A 20 -9.82 -8.73 9.95
C PRO A 20 -8.34 -8.75 9.51
N PHE A 21 -7.85 -9.86 8.95
CA PHE A 21 -6.46 -9.99 8.58
C PHE A 21 -6.19 -9.43 7.19
N VAL A 22 -5.39 -8.37 7.13
CA VAL A 22 -5.06 -7.66 5.89
C VAL A 22 -3.54 -7.65 5.68
N ILE A 23 -3.09 -8.05 4.49
CA ILE A 23 -1.69 -7.88 4.11
C ILE A 23 -1.40 -6.40 3.88
N GLY A 24 -0.37 -5.88 4.56
CA GLY A 24 0.08 -4.49 4.37
C GLY A 24 0.83 -4.27 3.06
N SER A 25 0.97 -2.99 2.67
CA SER A 25 1.72 -2.59 1.47
C SER A 25 3.21 -2.91 1.60
N GLY A 26 3.64 -4.02 1.02
CA GLY A 26 5.02 -4.51 1.17
C GLY A 26 5.34 -5.66 0.22
N PRO A 27 6.41 -6.43 0.50
CA PRO A 27 6.86 -7.53 -0.35
C PRO A 27 5.79 -8.57 -0.73
N PRO A 28 4.87 -8.95 0.17
CA PRO A 28 3.83 -9.94 -0.17
C PRO A 28 2.78 -9.46 -1.16
N SER A 29 2.78 -8.16 -1.51
CA SER A 29 1.76 -7.54 -2.38
C SER A 29 2.35 -6.76 -3.55
N THR A 30 3.46 -7.25 -4.14
CA THR A 30 4.26 -6.57 -5.17
C THR A 30 3.76 -6.73 -6.59
N ASN A 31 2.79 -7.62 -6.83
CA ASN A 31 2.21 -7.88 -8.16
C ASN A 31 0.93 -8.70 -8.04
N ARG A 32 0.22 -8.86 -9.18
CA ARG A 32 -1.00 -9.65 -9.27
C ARG A 32 -0.85 -11.06 -8.69
N ALA A 33 0.24 -11.77 -9.01
CA ALA A 33 0.40 -13.16 -8.59
C ALA A 33 0.49 -13.31 -7.08
N THR A 34 1.22 -12.40 -6.40
CA THR A 34 1.34 -12.40 -4.94
C THR A 34 0.03 -11.99 -4.27
N ILE A 35 -0.69 -11.01 -4.81
CA ILE A 35 -2.01 -10.59 -4.31
C ILE A 35 -3.02 -11.73 -4.46
N ALA A 36 -3.10 -12.35 -5.64
CA ALA A 36 -3.98 -13.50 -5.88
C ALA A 36 -3.64 -14.69 -4.96
N LYS A 37 -2.36 -14.95 -4.68
CA LYS A 37 -1.95 -15.95 -3.71
C LYS A 37 -2.50 -15.62 -2.32
N ALA A 38 -2.37 -14.38 -1.86
CA ALA A 38 -2.90 -13.96 -0.56
C ALA A 38 -4.42 -14.23 -0.45
N PHE A 39 -5.19 -13.92 -1.47
CA PHE A 39 -6.63 -14.19 -1.49
C PHE A 39 -6.96 -15.67 -1.46
N ARG A 40 -6.19 -16.52 -2.16
CA ARG A 40 -6.35 -17.98 -2.11
C ARG A 40 -6.00 -18.57 -0.74
N GLU A 41 -5.06 -17.97 -0.02
CA GLU A 41 -4.67 -18.37 1.34
C GLU A 41 -5.65 -17.83 2.41
N GLY A 42 -6.74 -17.15 2.02
CA GLY A 42 -7.81 -16.75 2.93
C GLY A 42 -7.63 -15.40 3.62
N TRP A 43 -6.70 -14.54 3.17
CA TRP A 43 -6.59 -13.18 3.70
C TRP A 43 -7.86 -12.38 3.42
N GLY A 44 -8.33 -11.60 4.40
CA GLY A 44 -9.54 -10.80 4.30
C GLY A 44 -9.39 -9.60 3.38
N GLY A 45 -8.16 -9.09 3.23
CA GLY A 45 -7.85 -8.00 2.32
C GLY A 45 -6.35 -7.92 2.01
N VAL A 46 -6.01 -7.16 0.97
CA VAL A 46 -4.62 -6.88 0.60
C VAL A 46 -4.45 -5.41 0.29
N VAL A 47 -3.48 -4.76 0.95
CA VAL A 47 -2.97 -3.46 0.53
C VAL A 47 -1.82 -3.72 -0.45
N ALA A 48 -1.98 -3.31 -1.69
CA ALA A 48 -0.96 -3.45 -2.71
C ALA A 48 0.29 -2.63 -2.38
N LYS A 49 1.45 -3.05 -2.89
CA LYS A 49 2.70 -2.29 -2.79
C LYS A 49 2.48 -0.85 -3.23
N THR A 50 2.99 0.11 -2.44
CA THR A 50 2.85 1.54 -2.72
C THR A 50 3.35 1.90 -4.11
N ILE A 51 2.54 2.63 -4.86
CA ILE A 51 2.78 3.09 -6.22
C ILE A 51 2.80 4.61 -6.31
N SER A 52 3.42 5.13 -7.38
CA SER A 52 3.44 6.54 -7.75
C SER A 52 3.29 6.68 -9.27
N LEU A 53 3.07 7.90 -9.76
CA LEU A 53 3.03 8.19 -11.20
C LEU A 53 4.35 7.81 -11.90
N GLU A 54 5.48 8.03 -11.20
CA GLU A 54 6.82 7.81 -11.71
C GLU A 54 7.50 6.59 -11.05
N GLY A 55 6.77 5.52 -10.81
CA GLY A 55 7.29 4.32 -10.15
C GLY A 55 8.57 3.77 -10.79
N SER A 56 8.69 3.87 -12.12
CA SER A 56 9.88 3.45 -12.86
C SER A 56 11.16 4.24 -12.54
N ALA A 57 11.05 5.43 -11.93
CA ALA A 57 12.19 6.22 -11.46
C ALA A 57 12.76 5.71 -10.13
N VAL A 58 12.01 4.88 -9.40
CA VAL A 58 12.43 4.30 -8.13
C VAL A 58 13.40 3.15 -8.39
N LYS A 59 14.58 3.21 -7.76
CA LYS A 59 15.57 2.12 -7.84
C LYS A 59 15.65 1.43 -6.49
N ASN A 60 15.09 0.24 -6.41
CA ASN A 60 15.23 -0.57 -5.21
C ASN A 60 16.66 -1.11 -5.08
N VAL A 61 17.18 -1.11 -3.86
CA VAL A 61 18.49 -1.68 -3.54
C VAL A 61 18.41 -3.20 -3.40
N ALA A 62 19.55 -3.86 -3.58
CA ALA A 62 19.69 -5.30 -3.32
C ALA A 62 20.91 -5.54 -2.42
N PRO A 63 20.81 -6.40 -1.39
CA PRO A 63 19.59 -7.13 -0.96
C PRO A 63 18.58 -6.21 -0.27
N ARG A 64 17.28 -6.49 -0.43
CA ARG A 64 16.19 -5.72 0.22
C ARG A 64 16.01 -6.08 1.69
N TYR A 65 16.55 -7.22 2.10
CA TYR A 65 16.52 -7.73 3.46
C TYR A 65 17.93 -7.94 3.98
N GLY A 66 18.21 -7.46 5.17
CA GLY A 66 19.46 -7.66 5.88
C GLY A 66 19.23 -8.37 7.21
N LYS A 67 20.13 -9.29 7.56
CA LYS A 67 20.20 -9.82 8.92
C LYS A 67 21.02 -8.86 9.78
N LEU A 68 20.53 -8.57 10.98
CA LEU A 68 21.28 -7.85 11.99
C LEU A 68 21.91 -8.85 12.95
N TYR A 69 23.19 -8.68 13.20
CA TYR A 69 23.97 -9.57 14.05
C TYR A 69 24.40 -8.84 15.33
N ALA A 70 24.39 -9.56 16.44
CA ALA A 70 25.03 -9.10 17.66
C ALA A 70 26.52 -8.87 17.39
N ARG A 71 27.05 -7.79 17.98
CA ARG A 71 28.42 -7.33 17.68
C ARG A 71 29.48 -8.36 18.10
N GLU A 72 29.25 -9.03 19.23
CA GLU A 72 30.21 -9.96 19.85
C GLU A 72 29.93 -11.41 19.46
N SER A 73 28.73 -11.93 19.69
CA SER A 73 28.37 -13.34 19.43
C SER A 73 28.13 -13.68 17.97
N ARG A 74 27.93 -12.67 17.11
CA ARG A 74 27.53 -12.86 15.69
C ARG A 74 26.20 -13.60 15.53
N GLU A 75 25.43 -13.73 16.58
CA GLU A 75 24.06 -14.27 16.51
C GLU A 75 23.12 -13.32 15.78
N VAL A 76 22.15 -13.87 15.05
CA VAL A 76 21.12 -13.07 14.40
C VAL A 76 20.16 -12.53 15.46
N ILE A 77 20.13 -11.21 15.66
CA ILE A 77 19.29 -10.53 16.64
C ILE A 77 18.11 -9.79 16.01
N GLY A 78 18.06 -9.73 14.66
CA GLY A 78 16.98 -9.05 13.97
C GLY A 78 17.12 -9.07 12.47
N PHE A 79 16.13 -8.45 11.81
CA PHE A 79 16.10 -8.27 10.36
C PHE A 79 15.82 -6.82 10.02
N GLN A 80 16.44 -6.34 8.97
CA GLN A 80 16.19 -5.02 8.39
C GLN A 80 15.53 -5.18 7.03
N ASN A 81 14.50 -4.42 6.78
CA ASN A 81 13.87 -4.27 5.48
C ASN A 81 14.18 -2.88 4.91
N ILE A 82 14.79 -2.83 3.72
CA ILE A 82 15.17 -1.60 3.02
C ILE A 82 14.34 -1.49 1.73
N GLU A 83 13.08 -1.90 1.77
CA GLU A 83 12.25 -1.88 0.58
C GLU A 83 11.59 -0.51 0.39
N LEU A 84 11.81 0.07 -0.80
CA LEU A 84 11.18 1.31 -1.21
C LEU A 84 9.75 1.06 -1.75
N ILE A 85 9.12 2.09 -2.32
CA ILE A 85 7.87 1.94 -3.07
C ILE A 85 8.12 1.12 -4.35
N SER A 86 7.07 0.81 -5.09
CA SER A 86 7.19 0.01 -6.32
C SER A 86 8.05 0.71 -7.38
N ASP A 87 8.93 -0.07 -8.01
CA ASP A 87 9.72 0.30 -9.18
C ASP A 87 9.07 -0.13 -10.50
N ARG A 88 7.87 -0.73 -10.43
CA ARG A 88 7.12 -1.15 -11.62
C ARG A 88 6.38 0.04 -12.24
N PRO A 89 6.24 0.06 -13.60
CA PRO A 89 5.45 1.07 -14.29
C PRO A 89 4.01 1.13 -13.76
N LEU A 90 3.45 2.33 -13.64
CA LEU A 90 2.06 2.52 -13.18
C LEU A 90 1.06 1.75 -14.04
N ASN A 91 1.22 1.77 -15.37
CA ASN A 91 0.31 1.08 -16.28
C ASN A 91 0.22 -0.45 -16.04
N ASP A 92 1.31 -1.07 -15.58
CA ASP A 92 1.29 -2.49 -15.22
C ASP A 92 0.51 -2.72 -13.93
N TRP A 93 0.57 -1.79 -12.98
CA TRP A 93 -0.22 -1.83 -11.78
C TRP A 93 -1.71 -1.65 -12.05
N LEU A 94 -2.08 -0.69 -12.90
CA LEU A 94 -3.50 -0.49 -13.26
C LEU A 94 -4.09 -1.74 -13.88
N LYS A 95 -3.38 -2.39 -14.82
CA LYS A 95 -3.80 -3.68 -15.41
C LYS A 95 -3.89 -4.80 -14.36
N ASP A 96 -2.93 -4.86 -13.43
CA ASP A 96 -2.93 -5.85 -12.34
C ASP A 96 -4.16 -5.66 -11.44
N PHE A 97 -4.50 -4.43 -11.06
CA PHE A 97 -5.66 -4.13 -10.23
C PHE A 97 -6.98 -4.53 -10.91
N GLU A 98 -7.16 -4.14 -12.16
CA GLU A 98 -8.34 -4.53 -12.96
C GLU A 98 -8.47 -6.06 -13.03
N ALA A 99 -7.36 -6.75 -13.33
CA ALA A 99 -7.35 -8.20 -13.44
C ALA A 99 -7.64 -8.89 -12.10
N VAL A 100 -7.08 -8.40 -11.00
CA VAL A 100 -7.34 -8.92 -9.64
C VAL A 100 -8.80 -8.71 -9.27
N LYS A 101 -9.37 -7.52 -9.49
CA LYS A 101 -10.76 -7.25 -9.15
C LYS A 101 -11.75 -8.05 -10.01
N LYS A 102 -11.41 -8.31 -11.26
CA LYS A 102 -12.19 -9.19 -12.14
C LYS A 102 -12.17 -10.65 -11.66
N GLU A 103 -11.00 -11.14 -11.21
CA GLU A 103 -10.81 -12.51 -10.73
C GLU A 103 -11.35 -12.74 -9.32
N TYR A 104 -11.28 -11.72 -8.46
CA TYR A 104 -11.68 -11.77 -7.04
C TYR A 104 -12.64 -10.61 -6.68
N PRO A 105 -13.85 -10.53 -7.26
CA PRO A 105 -14.74 -9.38 -7.08
C PRO A 105 -15.21 -9.18 -5.63
N GLY A 106 -15.25 -10.25 -4.82
CA GLY A 106 -15.66 -10.19 -3.41
C GLY A 106 -14.53 -9.94 -2.42
N LYS A 107 -13.26 -9.88 -2.89
CA LYS A 107 -12.11 -9.65 -2.02
C LYS A 107 -11.74 -8.17 -1.97
N ILE A 108 -11.26 -7.72 -0.81
CA ILE A 108 -10.90 -6.30 -0.60
C ILE A 108 -9.48 -6.05 -1.08
N LEU A 109 -9.36 -5.25 -2.12
CA LEU A 109 -8.09 -4.77 -2.67
C LEU A 109 -7.94 -3.27 -2.41
N ILE A 110 -6.88 -2.89 -1.71
CA ILE A 110 -6.57 -1.50 -1.35
C ILE A 110 -5.31 -1.08 -2.10
N ALA A 111 -5.35 0.03 -2.81
CA ALA A 111 -4.17 0.57 -3.48
C ALA A 111 -3.44 1.55 -2.56
N SER A 112 -2.15 1.32 -2.32
CA SER A 112 -1.30 2.24 -1.55
C SER A 112 -0.61 3.23 -2.48
N LEU A 113 -0.78 4.53 -2.21
CA LEU A 113 -0.34 5.64 -3.04
C LEU A 113 0.69 6.49 -2.32
N MET A 114 1.67 7.01 -3.06
CA MET A 114 2.60 8.02 -2.57
C MET A 114 3.05 8.92 -3.71
N GLU A 115 2.97 10.24 -3.47
CA GLU A 115 3.44 11.28 -4.39
C GLU A 115 4.15 12.40 -3.63
N ALA A 116 4.83 13.28 -4.36
CA ALA A 116 5.31 14.55 -3.83
C ALA A 116 4.12 15.44 -3.39
N CYS A 117 4.40 16.52 -2.67
CA CYS A 117 3.36 17.47 -2.25
C CYS A 117 2.90 18.31 -3.46
N ASP A 118 2.15 17.67 -4.37
CA ASP A 118 1.61 18.24 -5.60
C ASP A 118 0.16 17.78 -5.79
N LYS A 119 -0.78 18.73 -5.74
CA LYS A 119 -2.23 18.44 -5.87
C LYS A 119 -2.57 17.75 -7.18
N ALA A 120 -1.99 18.20 -8.28
CA ALA A 120 -2.31 17.65 -9.60
C ALA A 120 -1.84 16.20 -9.74
N ALA A 121 -0.64 15.89 -9.21
CA ALA A 121 -0.10 14.53 -9.20
C ALA A 121 -0.96 13.58 -8.35
N TRP A 122 -1.29 13.96 -7.10
CA TRP A 122 -2.17 13.17 -6.23
C TRP A 122 -3.54 12.91 -6.86
N GLN A 123 -4.17 13.95 -7.40
CA GLN A 123 -5.50 13.81 -8.03
C GLN A 123 -5.46 12.97 -9.30
N LYS A 124 -4.40 13.10 -10.13
CA LYS A 124 -4.22 12.28 -11.33
C LYS A 124 -4.06 10.81 -10.96
N LEU A 125 -3.16 10.49 -10.02
CA LEU A 125 -2.95 9.12 -9.56
C LEU A 125 -4.23 8.52 -8.98
N THR A 126 -4.93 9.27 -8.13
CA THR A 126 -6.20 8.86 -7.52
C THR A 126 -7.26 8.49 -8.57
N ARG A 127 -7.48 9.35 -9.58
CA ARG A 127 -8.47 9.09 -10.64
C ARG A 127 -8.14 7.83 -11.43
N LEU A 128 -6.87 7.66 -11.82
CA LEU A 128 -6.43 6.48 -12.57
C LEU A 128 -6.64 5.19 -11.78
N VAL A 129 -6.28 5.20 -10.49
CA VAL A 129 -6.41 4.02 -9.64
C VAL A 129 -7.88 3.71 -9.32
N CYS A 130 -8.71 4.70 -9.04
CA CYS A 130 -10.14 4.48 -8.78
C CYS A 130 -10.87 3.83 -9.98
N GLN A 131 -10.43 4.09 -11.22
CA GLN A 131 -11.01 3.48 -12.43
C GLN A 131 -10.77 1.97 -12.53
N THR A 132 -9.81 1.42 -11.80
CA THR A 132 -9.47 -0.02 -11.83
C THR A 132 -10.39 -0.90 -10.98
N GLY A 133 -11.28 -0.29 -10.19
CA GLY A 133 -12.22 -1.01 -9.34
C GLY A 133 -11.65 -1.45 -7.99
N VAL A 134 -10.52 -0.88 -7.53
CA VAL A 134 -10.03 -1.09 -6.15
C VAL A 134 -11.08 -0.63 -5.13
N ASP A 135 -11.09 -1.24 -3.96
CA ASP A 135 -12.12 -1.02 -2.94
C ASP A 135 -11.81 0.16 -2.02
N ALA A 136 -10.54 0.53 -1.87
CA ALA A 136 -10.08 1.68 -1.09
C ALA A 136 -8.70 2.15 -1.53
N LEU A 137 -8.31 3.33 -1.05
CA LEU A 137 -6.97 3.90 -1.18
C LEU A 137 -6.30 3.99 0.19
N GLU A 138 -5.00 3.67 0.24
CA GLU A 138 -4.12 3.96 1.36
C GLU A 138 -3.16 5.08 0.95
N LEU A 139 -3.12 6.19 1.69
CA LEU A 139 -2.14 7.25 1.50
C LEU A 139 -0.91 6.91 2.37
N ASN A 140 0.23 6.68 1.74
CA ASN A 140 1.46 6.30 2.44
C ASN A 140 2.21 7.52 2.95
N PHE A 141 1.90 7.93 4.19
CA PHE A 141 2.60 8.96 4.94
C PHE A 141 3.67 8.39 5.89
N SER A 142 4.09 7.14 5.68
CA SER A 142 4.98 6.43 6.61
C SER A 142 6.32 6.01 6.01
N CYS A 143 6.49 6.02 4.68
CA CYS A 143 7.72 5.57 4.04
C CYS A 143 8.91 6.47 4.44
N PRO A 144 9.93 5.95 5.16
CA PRO A 144 11.06 6.77 5.61
C PRO A 144 12.04 7.08 4.49
N HIS A 145 11.96 6.35 3.38
CA HIS A 145 12.86 6.45 2.21
C HIS A 145 12.25 7.32 1.09
N GLY A 146 11.17 8.07 1.38
CA GLY A 146 10.71 9.11 0.47
C GLY A 146 11.82 10.14 0.27
N MET A 147 11.83 10.80 -0.88
CA MET A 147 12.79 11.89 -1.12
C MET A 147 12.45 13.07 -0.19
N PRO A 148 13.21 13.32 0.90
CA PRO A 148 12.89 14.38 1.87
C PRO A 148 12.81 15.76 1.20
N GLU A 149 13.63 15.98 0.17
CA GLU A 149 13.64 17.20 -0.64
C GLU A 149 12.34 17.40 -1.43
N LYS A 150 11.63 16.32 -1.74
CA LYS A 150 10.29 16.35 -2.37
C LYS A 150 9.15 16.27 -1.34
N LYS A 151 9.46 16.30 -0.05
CA LYS A 151 8.48 16.13 1.04
C LYS A 151 7.55 14.96 0.76
N MET A 152 8.09 13.73 0.65
CA MET A 152 7.32 12.51 0.40
C MET A 152 7.28 11.60 1.63
N GLY A 153 6.30 10.71 1.71
CA GLY A 153 6.21 9.68 2.74
C GLY A 153 6.20 10.25 4.17
N SER A 154 7.13 9.82 5.02
CA SER A 154 7.20 10.24 6.44
C SER A 154 7.45 11.74 6.63
N ALA A 155 8.11 12.41 5.68
CA ALA A 155 8.29 13.86 5.72
C ALA A 155 6.96 14.62 5.59
N MET A 156 5.95 14.07 4.89
CA MET A 156 4.58 14.57 4.94
C MET A 156 3.90 14.16 6.25
N GLY A 157 4.05 12.89 6.65
CA GLY A 157 3.36 12.32 7.81
C GLY A 157 3.68 13.01 9.13
N GLN A 158 4.82 13.69 9.21
CA GLN A 158 5.24 14.49 10.37
C GLN A 158 4.70 15.94 10.36
N CYS A 159 3.96 16.34 9.32
CA CYS A 159 3.36 17.65 9.18
C CYS A 159 1.84 17.54 9.09
N PRO A 160 1.09 17.78 10.19
CA PRO A 160 -0.38 17.62 10.21
C PRO A 160 -1.11 18.43 9.13
N GLU A 161 -0.63 19.63 8.83
CA GLU A 161 -1.20 20.52 7.83
C GLU A 161 -1.10 19.88 6.43
N VAL A 162 0.06 19.32 6.09
CA VAL A 162 0.31 18.64 4.81
C VAL A 162 -0.54 17.36 4.71
N VAL A 163 -0.62 16.57 5.77
CA VAL A 163 -1.48 15.38 5.82
C VAL A 163 -2.94 15.75 5.57
N LYS A 164 -3.43 16.79 6.25
CA LYS A 164 -4.79 17.29 6.07
C LYS A 164 -5.05 17.73 4.63
N GLU A 165 -4.13 18.52 4.07
CA GLU A 165 -4.25 19.08 2.73
C GLU A 165 -4.23 17.98 1.66
N VAL A 166 -3.25 17.08 1.69
CA VAL A 166 -3.15 15.95 0.74
C VAL A 166 -4.35 15.03 0.84
N THR A 167 -4.78 14.71 2.05
CA THR A 167 -5.98 13.87 2.26
C THR A 167 -7.22 14.55 1.68
N HIS A 168 -7.35 15.87 1.82
CA HIS A 168 -8.43 16.64 1.21
C HIS A 168 -8.39 16.56 -0.33
N TRP A 169 -7.22 16.80 -0.96
CA TRP A 169 -7.06 16.72 -2.41
C TRP A 169 -7.47 15.36 -2.98
N VAL A 170 -7.08 14.27 -2.30
CA VAL A 170 -7.44 12.92 -2.71
C VAL A 170 -8.94 12.69 -2.54
N LYS A 171 -9.54 13.11 -1.42
CA LYS A 171 -10.97 12.95 -1.17
C LYS A 171 -11.86 13.74 -2.11
N GLU A 172 -11.39 14.85 -2.67
CA GLU A 172 -12.14 15.63 -3.68
C GLU A 172 -12.43 14.80 -4.94
N VAL A 173 -11.61 13.80 -5.25
CA VAL A 173 -11.68 13.05 -6.52
C VAL A 173 -11.79 11.53 -6.36
N SER A 174 -11.68 11.03 -5.14
CA SER A 174 -11.80 9.60 -4.84
C SER A 174 -13.26 9.16 -4.84
N SER A 175 -13.55 8.06 -5.53
CA SER A 175 -14.85 7.38 -5.49
C SER A 175 -14.92 6.27 -4.44
N VAL A 176 -13.83 6.03 -3.70
CA VAL A 176 -13.70 4.95 -2.72
C VAL A 176 -13.18 5.49 -1.38
N PRO A 177 -13.32 4.74 -0.26
CA PRO A 177 -12.76 5.11 1.03
C PRO A 177 -11.26 5.40 0.97
N VAL A 178 -10.80 6.38 1.74
CA VAL A 178 -9.40 6.81 1.83
C VAL A 178 -8.88 6.60 3.24
N TRP A 179 -7.78 5.88 3.36
CA TRP A 179 -7.08 5.59 4.61
C TRP A 179 -5.74 6.33 4.65
N ALA A 180 -5.40 6.95 5.76
CA ALA A 180 -4.09 7.55 5.97
C ALA A 180 -3.23 6.60 6.81
N LYS A 181 -2.17 6.03 6.21
CA LYS A 181 -1.18 5.25 6.95
C LYS A 181 -0.05 6.16 7.43
N MET A 182 -0.06 6.39 8.74
CA MET A 182 0.84 7.33 9.39
C MET A 182 2.18 6.70 9.78
N THR A 183 3.20 7.55 9.98
CA THR A 183 4.43 7.18 10.68
C THR A 183 4.16 7.09 12.18
N PRO A 184 4.90 6.27 12.94
CA PRO A 184 4.76 6.19 14.39
C PRO A 184 5.44 7.37 15.13
N ASN A 185 6.19 8.23 14.45
CA ASN A 185 6.98 9.34 15.00
C ASN A 185 6.24 10.66 14.88
#